data_49f6183194db83271454870d672e4d31
#
_entry.id   49f6183194db83271454870d672e4d31
#
_cell.length_a   1.000
_cell.length_b   1.000
_cell.length_c   1.000
_cell.angle_alpha   90.00
_cell.angle_beta   90.00
_cell.angle_gamma   90.00
#
_symmetry.space_group_name_H-M   'P 1'
#
loop_
_entity.id
_entity.type
_entity.pdbx_description
1 polymer ?
#
loop_
_entity_poly.entity_id
_entity_poly.type
_entity_poly.pdbx_seq_one_letter_code
_entity_poly.pdbx_strand_id
1 'polypeptide(L)'
;EAGASIYSASEVAREEFPDLDLTVRGAVSIGRRLMDPLAELVKIDPKSIGVGQYQHDVDQNALKNALDDTVMSAVNGVGVEVNTASKQLLTYVSGLGPVLAQNIIEFRNQNGPFKSRSQLLKVPRLGEKAFEQAAGFLRISQAKNPLDASAVHPERYALVESMAKDL
;
A
#
# COMPACT_ATOMS: atom_id res chain seq x y z
N GLU A 1 -10.82 0.52 -17.27
CA GLU A 1 -11.87 -0.46 -16.97
C GLU A 1 -11.35 -1.90 -16.80
N ALA A 2 -10.13 -2.20 -17.26
CA ALA A 2 -9.56 -3.53 -17.14
C ALA A 2 -9.61 -4.06 -15.70
N GLY A 3 -10.11 -5.26 -15.50
CA GLY A 3 -10.25 -5.90 -14.20
C GLY A 3 -11.35 -5.34 -13.28
N ALA A 4 -12.12 -4.32 -13.66
CA ALA A 4 -13.17 -3.76 -12.79
C ALA A 4 -14.30 -4.76 -12.49
N SER A 5 -14.67 -5.59 -13.45
CA SER A 5 -15.64 -6.67 -13.25
C SER A 5 -15.09 -7.76 -12.31
N ILE A 6 -13.80 -8.05 -12.36
CA ILE A 6 -13.14 -9.00 -11.47
C ILE A 6 -13.13 -8.46 -10.05
N TYR A 7 -12.75 -7.18 -9.87
CA TYR A 7 -12.82 -6.51 -8.58
C TYR A 7 -14.24 -6.57 -8.01
N SER A 8 -15.27 -6.22 -8.80
CA SER A 8 -16.66 -6.15 -8.31
C SER A 8 -17.17 -7.45 -7.72
N ALA A 9 -16.71 -8.59 -8.25
CA ALA A 9 -17.05 -9.94 -7.78
C ALA A 9 -16.12 -10.46 -6.67
N SER A 10 -15.03 -9.76 -6.38
CA SER A 10 -14.02 -10.20 -5.42
C SER A 10 -14.50 -10.16 -3.96
N GLU A 11 -13.79 -10.88 -3.10
CA GLU A 11 -13.98 -10.82 -1.65
C GLU A 11 -13.72 -9.41 -1.11
N VAL A 12 -12.64 -8.76 -1.59
CA VAL A 12 -12.28 -7.39 -1.23
C VAL A 12 -13.44 -6.41 -1.48
N ALA A 13 -14.10 -6.51 -2.64
CA ALA A 13 -15.23 -5.64 -2.97
C ALA A 13 -16.46 -5.93 -2.11
N ARG A 14 -16.66 -7.19 -1.70
CA ARG A 14 -17.73 -7.57 -0.78
C ARG A 14 -17.49 -7.04 0.63
N GLU A 15 -16.24 -7.07 1.09
CA GLU A 15 -15.87 -6.50 2.39
C GLU A 15 -15.99 -4.98 2.42
N GLU A 16 -15.56 -4.30 1.33
CA GLU A 16 -15.65 -2.83 1.24
C GLU A 16 -17.09 -2.32 1.08
N PHE A 17 -17.93 -3.07 0.37
CA PHE A 17 -19.29 -2.66 0.01
C PHE A 17 -20.28 -3.83 0.09
N PRO A 18 -20.57 -4.33 1.29
CA PRO A 18 -21.43 -5.50 1.46
C PRO A 18 -22.84 -5.30 0.88
N ASP A 19 -23.39 -4.08 0.97
CA ASP A 19 -24.75 -3.76 0.60
C ASP A 19 -24.92 -3.25 -0.85
N LEU A 20 -23.81 -3.10 -1.61
CA LEU A 20 -23.87 -2.64 -2.99
C LEU A 20 -23.86 -3.82 -3.97
N ASP A 21 -24.55 -3.66 -5.09
CA ASP A 21 -24.50 -4.63 -6.18
C ASP A 21 -23.17 -4.59 -6.96
N LEU A 22 -22.95 -5.60 -7.79
CA LEU A 22 -21.73 -5.75 -8.58
C LEU A 22 -21.46 -4.57 -9.50
N THR A 23 -22.51 -4.00 -10.10
CA THR A 23 -22.40 -2.88 -11.05
C THR A 23 -21.90 -1.64 -10.32
N VAL A 24 -22.48 -1.35 -9.17
CA VAL A 24 -22.11 -0.18 -8.36
C VAL A 24 -20.69 -0.34 -7.80
N ARG A 25 -20.32 -1.53 -7.30
CA ARG A 25 -18.95 -1.80 -6.86
C ARG A 25 -17.92 -1.55 -7.97
N GLY A 26 -18.21 -2.02 -9.19
CA GLY A 26 -17.37 -1.78 -10.37
C GLY A 26 -17.26 -0.30 -10.72
N ALA A 27 -18.37 0.43 -10.72
CA ALA A 27 -18.39 1.86 -10.99
C ALA A 27 -17.58 2.68 -9.96
N VAL A 28 -17.71 2.35 -8.67
CA VAL A 28 -16.92 2.99 -7.60
C VAL A 28 -15.43 2.74 -7.81
N SER A 29 -15.02 1.51 -8.14
CA SER A 29 -13.62 1.19 -8.39
C SER A 29 -13.06 1.98 -9.59
N ILE A 30 -13.81 2.08 -10.68
CA ILE A 30 -13.41 2.88 -11.85
C ILE A 30 -13.23 4.36 -11.47
N GLY A 31 -14.15 4.93 -10.68
CA GLY A 31 -14.03 6.30 -10.19
C GLY A 31 -12.81 6.51 -9.28
N ARG A 32 -12.54 5.57 -8.38
CA ARG A 32 -11.38 5.62 -7.48
C ARG A 32 -10.05 5.52 -8.21
N ARG A 33 -9.97 4.79 -9.34
CA ARG A 33 -8.76 4.74 -10.18
C ARG A 33 -8.36 6.11 -10.72
N LEU A 34 -9.31 6.99 -10.93
CA LEU A 34 -9.01 8.36 -11.33
C LEU A 34 -8.36 9.17 -10.21
N MET A 35 -8.68 8.85 -8.96
CA MET A 35 -8.14 9.54 -7.78
C MET A 35 -6.78 8.96 -7.36
N ASP A 36 -6.69 7.63 -7.27
CA ASP A 36 -5.48 6.89 -6.89
C ASP A 36 -5.47 5.53 -7.61
N PRO A 37 -4.88 5.46 -8.83
CA PRO A 37 -4.87 4.24 -9.62
C PRO A 37 -4.13 3.10 -8.94
N LEU A 38 -3.04 3.37 -8.24
CA LEU A 38 -2.23 2.36 -7.60
C LEU A 38 -2.98 1.69 -6.45
N ALA A 39 -3.62 2.48 -5.58
CA ALA A 39 -4.40 1.97 -4.44
C ALA A 39 -5.56 1.06 -4.88
N GLU A 40 -6.16 1.31 -6.04
CA GLU A 40 -7.24 0.47 -6.56
C GLU A 40 -6.73 -0.75 -7.35
N LEU A 41 -5.71 -0.58 -8.19
CA LEU A 41 -5.22 -1.66 -9.05
C LEU A 41 -4.56 -2.79 -8.27
N VAL A 42 -3.94 -2.51 -7.13
CA VAL A 42 -3.34 -3.55 -6.25
C VAL A 42 -4.36 -4.50 -5.61
N LYS A 43 -5.66 -4.17 -5.69
CA LYS A 43 -6.75 -5.04 -5.22
C LYS A 43 -7.07 -6.19 -6.18
N ILE A 44 -6.50 -6.17 -7.37
CA ILE A 44 -6.75 -7.12 -8.46
C ILE A 44 -5.45 -7.85 -8.76
N ASP A 45 -5.54 -9.16 -9.02
CA ASP A 45 -4.39 -9.91 -9.54
C ASP A 45 -3.91 -9.26 -10.87
N PRO A 46 -2.63 -8.84 -10.97
CA PRO A 46 -2.11 -8.20 -12.16
C PRO A 46 -2.34 -8.98 -13.46
N LYS A 47 -2.33 -10.31 -13.40
CA LYS A 47 -2.64 -11.17 -14.57
C LYS A 47 -4.05 -10.97 -15.10
N SER A 48 -4.97 -10.57 -14.25
CA SER A 48 -6.38 -10.33 -14.62
C SER A 48 -6.60 -9.01 -15.37
N ILE A 49 -5.61 -8.10 -15.35
CA ILE A 49 -5.68 -6.82 -16.04
C ILE A 49 -5.27 -6.94 -17.52
N GLY A 50 -4.51 -7.98 -17.87
CA GLY A 50 -3.93 -8.16 -19.18
C GLY A 50 -2.62 -7.40 -19.34
N VAL A 51 -1.51 -8.10 -19.20
CA VAL A 51 -0.14 -7.52 -19.18
C VAL A 51 0.60 -7.70 -20.51
N GLY A 52 0.12 -8.56 -21.40
CA GLY A 52 0.73 -8.76 -22.69
C GLY A 52 0.00 -9.76 -23.57
N GLN A 53 0.18 -9.63 -24.89
CA GLN A 53 -0.45 -10.48 -25.89
C GLN A 53 -0.11 -11.97 -25.67
N TYR A 54 1.11 -12.26 -25.26
CA TYR A 54 1.63 -13.62 -25.08
C TYR A 54 1.72 -14.06 -23.61
N GLN A 55 0.96 -13.43 -22.72
CA GLN A 55 1.02 -13.76 -21.30
C GLN A 55 0.68 -15.22 -20.98
N HIS A 56 -0.11 -15.89 -21.83
CA HIS A 56 -0.49 -17.29 -21.66
C HIS A 56 0.57 -18.27 -22.17
N ASP A 57 1.55 -17.80 -22.95
CA ASP A 57 2.59 -18.62 -23.59
C ASP A 57 3.87 -18.73 -22.75
N VAL A 58 3.94 -18.00 -21.64
CA VAL A 58 5.08 -18.02 -20.71
C VAL A 58 4.76 -18.83 -19.45
N ASP A 59 5.80 -19.18 -18.68
CA ASP A 59 5.62 -19.83 -17.38
C ASP A 59 4.77 -18.95 -16.45
N GLN A 60 3.65 -19.47 -15.98
CA GLN A 60 2.67 -18.71 -15.20
C GLN A 60 3.16 -18.37 -13.79
N ASN A 61 4.05 -19.18 -13.21
CA ASN A 61 4.62 -18.90 -11.90
C ASN A 61 5.70 -17.83 -12.00
N ALA A 62 6.55 -17.92 -13.01
CA ALA A 62 7.54 -16.89 -13.29
C ALA A 62 6.88 -15.54 -13.61
N LEU A 63 5.82 -15.54 -14.42
CA LEU A 63 5.03 -14.34 -14.72
C LEU A 63 4.44 -13.72 -13.45
N LYS A 64 3.82 -14.54 -12.60
CA LYS A 64 3.24 -14.07 -11.34
C LYS A 64 4.30 -13.41 -10.46
N ASN A 65 5.43 -14.05 -10.25
CA ASN A 65 6.51 -13.51 -9.41
C ASN A 65 7.04 -12.18 -9.98
N ALA A 66 7.28 -12.10 -11.29
CA ALA A 66 7.75 -10.88 -11.95
C ALA A 66 6.74 -9.73 -11.82
N LEU A 67 5.44 -10.03 -11.89
CA LEU A 67 4.38 -9.03 -11.71
C LEU A 67 4.29 -8.57 -10.25
N ASP A 68 4.36 -9.49 -9.29
CA ASP A 68 4.37 -9.16 -7.86
C ASP A 68 5.58 -8.27 -7.51
N ASP A 69 6.77 -8.59 -8.01
CA ASP A 69 7.99 -7.77 -7.84
C ASP A 69 7.84 -6.38 -8.47
N THR A 70 7.21 -6.30 -9.64
CA THR A 70 6.96 -5.02 -10.33
C THR A 70 5.99 -4.15 -9.54
N VAL A 71 4.90 -4.72 -9.04
CA VAL A 71 3.93 -4.00 -8.20
C VAL A 71 4.57 -3.54 -6.90
N MET A 72 5.32 -4.41 -6.24
CA MET A 72 6.06 -4.06 -5.02
C MET A 72 7.03 -2.90 -5.26
N SER A 73 7.79 -2.94 -6.35
CA SER A 73 8.72 -1.86 -6.73
C SER A 73 7.98 -0.55 -6.97
N ALA A 74 6.85 -0.57 -7.68
CA ALA A 74 6.04 0.62 -7.93
C ALA A 74 5.45 1.20 -6.64
N VAL A 75 4.88 0.38 -5.77
CA VAL A 75 4.32 0.80 -4.48
C VAL A 75 5.38 1.45 -3.60
N ASN A 76 6.55 0.82 -3.46
CA ASN A 76 7.64 1.34 -2.64
C ASN A 76 8.24 2.62 -3.25
N GLY A 77 8.33 2.71 -4.58
CA GLY A 77 8.82 3.91 -5.27
C GLY A 77 7.94 5.14 -5.06
N VAL A 78 6.63 4.97 -5.08
CA VAL A 78 5.65 6.05 -4.81
C VAL A 78 5.58 6.38 -3.32
N GLY A 79 5.65 5.37 -2.46
CA GLY A 79 5.39 5.47 -1.03
C GLY A 79 3.90 5.40 -0.70
N VAL A 80 3.59 5.04 0.53
CA VAL A 80 2.23 4.72 0.97
C VAL A 80 1.82 5.56 2.17
N GLU A 81 0.70 6.29 2.08
CA GLU A 81 0.10 6.99 3.21
C GLU A 81 -0.55 5.99 4.17
N VAL A 82 0.08 5.77 5.32
CA VAL A 82 -0.32 4.72 6.27
C VAL A 82 -1.72 4.92 6.86
N ASN A 83 -2.18 6.17 6.95
CA ASN A 83 -3.46 6.49 7.56
C ASN A 83 -4.66 6.23 6.64
N THR A 84 -4.45 6.14 5.33
CA THR A 84 -5.53 5.95 4.35
C THR A 84 -5.41 4.65 3.56
N ALA A 85 -4.21 4.04 3.55
CA ALA A 85 -3.94 2.85 2.75
C ALA A 85 -4.83 1.66 3.11
N SER A 86 -5.21 0.89 2.09
CA SER A 86 -5.88 -0.39 2.25
C SER A 86 -4.90 -1.48 2.73
N LYS A 87 -5.44 -2.58 3.24
CA LYS A 87 -4.65 -3.77 3.57
C LYS A 87 -3.86 -4.27 2.36
N GLN A 88 -4.50 -4.29 1.19
CA GLN A 88 -3.89 -4.75 -0.06
C GLN A 88 -2.68 -3.90 -0.42
N LEU A 89 -2.80 -2.58 -0.35
CA LEU A 89 -1.69 -1.67 -0.64
C LEU A 89 -0.55 -1.83 0.37
N LEU A 90 -0.85 -1.90 1.66
CA LEU A 90 0.15 -2.09 2.71
C LEU A 90 0.90 -3.42 2.59
N THR A 91 0.25 -4.46 2.07
CA THR A 91 0.88 -5.78 1.88
C THR A 91 2.06 -5.74 0.91
N TYR A 92 2.05 -4.82 -0.06
CA TYR A 92 3.14 -4.63 -1.02
C TYR A 92 4.28 -3.74 -0.50
N VAL A 93 4.15 -3.15 0.69
CA VAL A 93 5.25 -2.39 1.30
C VAL A 93 6.33 -3.35 1.79
N SER A 94 7.58 -3.11 1.41
CA SER A 94 8.73 -3.92 1.85
C SER A 94 8.80 -4.02 3.37
N GLY A 95 9.02 -5.21 3.87
CA GLY A 95 9.07 -5.48 5.32
C GLY A 95 7.71 -5.70 5.98
N LEU A 96 6.62 -5.40 5.29
CA LEU A 96 5.27 -5.71 5.75
C LEU A 96 4.75 -7.03 5.22
N GLY A 97 3.77 -7.51 5.25
CA GLY A 97 3.10 -8.68 4.71
C GLY A 97 1.64 -8.64 5.15
N PRO A 98 0.82 -9.59 4.75
CA PRO A 98 -0.62 -9.54 5.02
C PRO A 98 -0.97 -9.40 6.50
N VAL A 99 -0.20 -10.04 7.37
CA VAL A 99 -0.42 -10.02 8.84
C VAL A 99 -0.11 -8.64 9.43
N LEU A 100 1.04 -8.05 9.08
CA LEU A 100 1.41 -6.72 9.57
C LEU A 100 0.53 -5.63 8.98
N ALA A 101 0.16 -5.74 7.70
CA ALA A 101 -0.79 -4.85 7.06
C ALA A 101 -2.14 -4.84 7.80
N GLN A 102 -2.66 -6.01 8.16
CA GLN A 102 -3.88 -6.14 8.96
C GLN A 102 -3.72 -5.50 10.33
N ASN A 103 -2.63 -5.78 11.03
CA ASN A 103 -2.37 -5.22 12.36
C ASN A 103 -2.26 -3.68 12.34
N ILE A 104 -1.68 -3.10 11.29
CA ILE A 104 -1.62 -1.64 11.11
C ILE A 104 -3.05 -1.06 11.00
N ILE A 105 -3.91 -1.68 10.20
CA ILE A 105 -5.30 -1.24 10.04
C ILE A 105 -6.07 -1.33 11.36
N GLU A 106 -5.97 -2.46 12.04
CA GLU A 106 -6.64 -2.65 13.33
C GLU A 106 -6.15 -1.64 14.37
N PHE A 107 -4.83 -1.42 14.43
CA PHE A 107 -4.25 -0.45 15.35
C PHE A 107 -4.77 0.96 15.09
N ARG A 108 -4.80 1.43 13.83
CA ARG A 108 -5.31 2.77 13.50
C ARG A 108 -6.81 2.90 13.73
N ASN A 109 -7.58 1.83 13.53
CA ASN A 109 -9.03 1.83 13.81
C ASN A 109 -9.33 1.93 15.31
N GLN A 110 -8.48 1.32 16.14
CA GLN A 110 -8.64 1.34 17.60
C GLN A 110 -8.06 2.59 18.28
N ASN A 111 -6.93 3.11 17.77
CA ASN A 111 -6.16 4.16 18.42
C ASN A 111 -6.19 5.51 17.68
N GLY A 112 -6.87 5.55 16.53
CA GLY A 112 -6.88 6.70 15.63
C GLY A 112 -5.65 6.75 14.70
N PRO A 113 -5.56 7.79 13.85
CA PRO A 113 -4.50 7.91 12.86
C PRO A 113 -3.11 8.05 13.50
N PHE A 114 -2.11 7.48 12.84
CA PHE A 114 -0.72 7.65 13.19
C PHE A 114 -0.30 9.12 13.05
N LYS A 115 0.44 9.62 14.03
CA LYS A 115 0.96 11.00 14.07
C LYS A 115 2.48 11.06 13.87
N SER A 116 3.15 9.90 13.87
CA SER A 116 4.58 9.77 13.60
C SER A 116 4.90 8.34 13.15
N ARG A 117 5.98 8.19 12.38
CA ARG A 117 6.47 6.84 12.01
C ARG A 117 6.86 6.00 13.22
N SER A 118 7.38 6.61 14.27
CA SER A 118 7.75 5.88 15.50
C SER A 118 6.56 5.18 16.18
N GLN A 119 5.33 5.67 15.98
CA GLN A 119 4.14 4.99 16.50
C GLN A 119 3.88 3.63 15.85
N LEU A 120 4.43 3.35 14.66
CA LEU A 120 4.33 2.04 14.03
C LEU A 120 4.95 0.93 14.90
N LEU A 121 5.96 1.23 15.69
CA LEU A 121 6.56 0.27 16.65
C LEU A 121 5.59 -0.18 17.75
N LYS A 122 4.45 0.50 17.92
CA LYS A 122 3.38 0.09 18.85
C LYS A 122 2.40 -0.91 18.24
N VAL A 123 2.49 -1.11 16.93
CA VAL A 123 1.63 -2.08 16.22
C VAL A 123 2.04 -3.50 16.62
N PRO A 124 1.10 -4.37 17.02
CA PRO A 124 1.40 -5.74 17.39
C PRO A 124 2.20 -6.48 16.31
N ARG A 125 3.27 -7.17 16.69
CA ARG A 125 4.17 -7.95 15.83
C ARG A 125 5.01 -7.14 14.84
N LEU A 126 4.89 -5.81 14.79
CA LEU A 126 5.76 -4.95 14.01
C LEU A 126 6.99 -4.59 14.86
N GLY A 127 8.02 -5.44 14.77
CA GLY A 127 9.28 -5.25 15.47
C GLY A 127 10.22 -4.29 14.72
N GLU A 128 11.38 -3.99 15.35
CA GLU A 128 12.39 -3.08 14.82
C GLU A 128 12.82 -3.44 13.39
N LYS A 129 13.06 -4.72 13.10
CA LYS A 129 13.49 -5.16 11.77
C LYS A 129 12.44 -4.86 10.68
N ALA A 130 11.17 -5.12 10.94
CA ALA A 130 10.09 -4.79 10.00
C ALA A 130 9.92 -3.28 9.86
N PHE A 131 10.08 -2.54 10.95
CA PHE A 131 10.07 -1.09 10.95
C PHE A 131 11.20 -0.50 10.09
N GLU A 132 12.43 -0.93 10.27
CA GLU A 132 13.58 -0.51 9.46
C GLU A 132 13.35 -0.75 7.97
N GLN A 133 12.78 -1.90 7.60
CA GLN A 133 12.51 -2.22 6.20
C GLN A 133 11.36 -1.39 5.60
N ALA A 134 10.34 -1.06 6.37
CA ALA A 134 9.12 -0.43 5.88
C ALA A 134 9.10 1.11 6.02
N ALA A 135 9.77 1.66 7.02
CA ALA A 135 9.61 3.06 7.44
C ALA A 135 9.90 4.07 6.34
N GLY A 136 10.89 3.81 5.48
CA GLY A 136 11.23 4.67 4.34
C GLY A 136 10.14 4.76 3.27
N PHE A 137 9.24 3.79 3.20
CA PHE A 137 8.17 3.70 2.20
C PHE A 137 6.80 4.13 2.74
N LEU A 138 6.66 4.26 4.05
CA LEU A 138 5.43 4.71 4.69
C LEU A 138 5.45 6.23 4.88
N ARG A 139 4.33 6.88 4.61
CA ARG A 139 4.15 8.33 4.70
C ARG A 139 3.05 8.64 5.72
N ILE A 140 3.23 9.76 6.44
CA ILE A 140 2.23 10.33 7.33
C ILE A 140 2.14 11.82 7.01
N SER A 141 1.19 12.18 6.15
CA SER A 141 1.06 13.55 5.59
C SER A 141 0.83 14.62 6.65
N GLN A 142 0.19 14.27 7.77
CA GLN A 142 -0.12 15.19 8.88
C GLN A 142 0.74 14.91 10.13
N ALA A 143 1.95 14.40 9.95
CA ALA A 143 2.86 14.14 11.04
C ALA A 143 3.38 15.43 11.67
N LYS A 144 3.81 15.34 12.94
CA LYS A 144 4.47 16.45 13.62
C LYS A 144 5.83 16.77 13.02
N ASN A 145 6.57 15.72 12.62
CA ASN A 145 7.84 15.87 11.91
C ASN A 145 7.56 15.81 10.40
N PRO A 146 7.86 16.85 9.61
CA PRO A 146 7.66 16.86 8.17
C PRO A 146 8.41 15.72 7.44
N LEU A 147 9.50 15.23 7.99
CA LEU A 147 10.27 14.12 7.44
C LEU A 147 9.46 12.81 7.41
N ASP A 148 8.48 12.64 8.27
CA ASP A 148 7.56 11.49 8.25
C ASP A 148 6.66 11.48 7.01
N ALA A 149 6.46 12.61 6.34
CA ALA A 149 5.76 12.71 5.06
C ALA A 149 6.68 12.53 3.84
N SER A 150 8.00 12.44 4.06
CA SER A 150 9.02 12.40 3.02
C SER A 150 9.50 10.98 2.69
N ALA A 151 10.37 10.83 1.69
CA ALA A 151 11.07 9.58 1.38
C ALA A 151 12.29 9.34 2.28
N VAL A 152 12.65 10.27 3.16
CA VAL A 152 13.80 10.14 4.04
C VAL A 152 13.55 9.03 5.06
N HIS A 153 14.49 8.10 5.17
CA HIS A 153 14.41 7.06 6.20
C HIS A 153 14.68 7.64 7.60
N PRO A 154 14.01 7.18 8.66
CA PRO A 154 14.20 7.73 10.02
C PRO A 154 15.64 7.75 10.51
N GLU A 155 16.47 6.79 10.12
CA GLU A 155 17.90 6.76 10.46
C GLU A 155 18.70 7.96 9.93
N ARG A 156 18.18 8.67 8.92
CA ARG A 156 18.82 9.83 8.28
C ARG A 156 18.24 11.16 8.73
N TYR A 157 17.27 11.18 9.64
CA TYR A 157 16.63 12.43 10.09
C TYR A 157 17.63 13.41 10.67
N ALA A 158 18.52 12.96 11.55
CA ALA A 158 19.54 13.83 12.14
C ALA A 158 20.46 14.49 11.09
N LEU A 159 20.81 13.75 10.03
CA LEU A 159 21.62 14.30 8.93
C LEU A 159 20.84 15.37 8.16
N VAL A 160 19.60 15.11 7.79
CA VAL A 160 18.77 16.06 7.03
C VAL A 160 18.45 17.30 7.86
N GLU A 161 18.18 17.13 9.16
CA GLU A 161 17.98 18.26 10.08
C GLU A 161 19.23 19.12 10.25
N SER A 162 20.44 18.49 10.23
CA SER A 162 21.68 19.25 10.22
C SER A 162 21.86 20.04 8.93
N MET A 163 21.64 19.40 7.78
CA MET A 163 21.72 20.08 6.47
C MET A 163 20.75 21.28 6.38
N ALA A 164 19.54 21.14 6.93
CA ALA A 164 18.56 22.22 6.94
C ALA A 164 18.93 23.41 7.86
N LYS A 165 19.82 23.21 8.82
CA LYS A 165 20.34 24.29 9.68
C LYS A 165 21.50 25.04 9.06
N ASP A 166 22.20 24.39 8.12
CA ASP A 166 23.38 24.98 7.44
C ASP A 166 22.97 25.81 6.21
N LEU A 167 21.69 25.79 5.82
CA LEU A 167 21.07 26.58 4.75
C LEU A 167 20.34 27.81 5.30
#